data_ef7697a28bafbe4d619326012e18713d
#
_entry.id   ef7697a28bafbe4d619326012e18713d
#
_cell.length_a   1.000
_cell.length_b   1.000
_cell.length_c   1.000
_cell.angle_alpha   90.00
_cell.angle_beta   90.00
_cell.angle_gamma   90.00
#
_symmetry.space_group_name_H-M   'P 1'
#
loop_
_entity.id
_entity.type
_entity.pdbx_description
1 polymer ?
#
loop_
_entity_poly.entity_id
_entity_poly.type
_entity_poly.pdbx_seq_one_letter_code
_entity_poly.pdbx_strand_id
1 'polypeptide(L)'
;AAKKMEQNFRNTIYDCKRLIGNRVSDPEIQEDIRSFPYTVVSDENDHPVIEVNQSSSGKTQFTPQEISGMILDYLRVQAESFSGRKIRDAVITVPAYFNEEQRQATLEAGKLAKLNVLRLLDEPSAAAFAYNFEQDTETKHILIYDLGGGTLDVSLLEVGKQRVHVISSVGNNHLGGEDFNHELMKFLFEQYKKQKGVDISTNNAWRSRMRKAVESCKLFLSSTSSSLIEFENDDFTYSVSRFLFEKLNKELFQRTLDVVKETLHRAGMTRDDVDEVILVGGSTRIPRIQQILADYFSAEKVCNSVNPDEAVAVGAAIMAAVEKYQRIKSMPQTSVLSLGVETHGGLMDVMIPRGSSLPITSTFEYTIPTDYQRTIEFRIAMGERLLTRDNVIVGSMVVNDMPLCKADSLSVLITMTLSCSHSLHVTV
;
A
#
# COMPACT_ATOMS: atom_id res chain seq x y z
N ALA A 1 -12.73 18.35 4.70
CA ALA A 1 -11.29 18.64 4.53
C ALA A 1 -11.02 19.25 3.16
N ALA A 2 -11.33 18.60 2.06
CA ALA A 2 -11.01 19.07 0.70
C ALA A 2 -11.47 20.52 0.40
N LYS A 3 -12.67 20.93 0.86
CA LYS A 3 -13.18 22.31 0.68
C LYS A 3 -12.39 23.39 1.45
N LYS A 4 -11.65 23.01 2.52
CA LYS A 4 -10.85 23.94 3.33
C LYS A 4 -9.35 23.88 3.00
N MET A 5 -8.94 22.98 2.13
CA MET A 5 -7.54 22.77 1.77
C MET A 5 -6.88 24.05 1.20
N GLU A 6 -7.62 24.83 0.41
CA GLU A 6 -7.12 26.08 -0.16
C GLU A 6 -6.82 27.16 0.89
N GLN A 7 -7.59 27.17 1.99
CA GLN A 7 -7.49 28.18 3.06
C GLN A 7 -6.57 27.75 4.20
N ASN A 8 -6.41 26.44 4.42
CA ASN A 8 -5.67 25.88 5.55
C ASN A 8 -4.78 24.68 5.14
N PHE A 9 -4.03 24.84 4.06
CA PHE A 9 -3.21 23.77 3.49
C PHE A 9 -2.17 23.21 4.48
N ARG A 10 -1.61 24.04 5.37
CA ARG A 10 -0.62 23.62 6.38
C ARG A 10 -1.19 22.72 7.47
N ASN A 11 -2.49 22.76 7.70
CA ASN A 11 -3.19 21.92 8.68
C ASN A 11 -4.18 20.95 8.02
N THR A 12 -4.10 20.77 6.70
CA THR A 12 -4.87 19.77 5.98
C THR A 12 -3.98 18.60 5.65
N ILE A 13 -4.16 17.51 6.41
CA ILE A 13 -3.33 16.31 6.31
C ILE A 13 -3.96 15.36 5.30
N TYR A 14 -3.15 14.82 4.40
CA TYR A 14 -3.49 13.80 3.42
C TYR A 14 -2.28 12.88 3.18
N ASP A 15 -2.47 11.76 2.52
CA ASP A 15 -1.44 10.76 2.21
C ASP A 15 -0.65 10.24 3.43
N CYS A 16 -1.24 10.32 4.64
CA CYS A 16 -0.58 9.82 5.86
C CYS A 16 -0.33 8.30 5.82
N LYS A 17 -1.00 7.57 4.91
CA LYS A 17 -0.74 6.15 4.64
C LYS A 17 0.72 5.91 4.18
N ARG A 18 1.36 6.88 3.52
CA ARG A 18 2.77 6.80 3.12
C ARG A 18 3.73 6.91 4.32
N LEU A 19 3.29 7.54 5.40
CA LEU A 19 4.11 7.76 6.61
C LEU A 19 3.94 6.66 7.65
N ILE A 20 2.81 5.95 7.64
CA ILE A 20 2.46 5.00 8.70
C ILE A 20 3.45 3.82 8.75
N GLY A 21 4.04 3.58 9.92
CA GLY A 21 4.97 2.48 10.16
C GLY A 21 6.32 2.60 9.45
N ASN A 22 6.66 3.79 8.91
CA ASN A 22 7.93 4.06 8.24
C ASN A 22 8.86 4.89 9.13
N ARG A 23 10.13 5.05 8.70
CA ARG A 23 11.14 5.88 9.38
C ARG A 23 11.35 7.17 8.60
N VAL A 24 11.60 8.27 9.34
CA VAL A 24 11.88 9.57 8.72
C VAL A 24 13.18 9.54 7.92
N SER A 25 14.16 8.74 8.35
CA SER A 25 15.45 8.59 7.67
C SER A 25 15.37 7.84 6.34
N ASP A 26 14.27 7.14 6.05
CA ASP A 26 14.11 6.43 4.78
C ASP A 26 14.12 7.40 3.59
N PRO A 27 14.91 7.15 2.54
CA PRO A 27 15.03 8.07 1.42
C PRO A 27 13.70 8.38 0.71
N GLU A 28 12.82 7.38 0.56
CA GLU A 28 11.49 7.54 -0.05
C GLU A 28 10.61 8.44 0.83
N ILE A 29 10.64 8.24 2.15
CA ILE A 29 9.87 9.06 3.10
C ILE A 29 10.38 10.50 3.14
N GLN A 30 11.69 10.71 3.02
CA GLN A 30 12.28 12.06 2.90
C GLN A 30 11.77 12.79 1.65
N GLU A 31 11.60 12.10 0.53
CA GLU A 31 11.04 12.67 -0.69
C GLU A 31 9.56 13.03 -0.50
N ASP A 32 8.77 12.15 0.10
CA ASP A 32 7.36 12.41 0.44
C ASP A 32 7.23 13.63 1.35
N ILE A 33 8.01 13.70 2.43
CA ILE A 33 8.01 14.83 3.39
C ILE A 33 8.27 16.17 2.68
N ARG A 34 9.19 16.20 1.72
CA ARG A 34 9.45 17.44 0.93
C ARG A 34 8.28 17.86 0.06
N SER A 35 7.42 16.92 -0.33
CA SER A 35 6.26 17.19 -1.19
C SER A 35 5.05 17.72 -0.40
N PHE A 36 4.97 17.42 0.92
CA PHE A 36 3.82 17.78 1.74
C PHE A 36 3.79 19.28 2.07
N PRO A 37 2.60 19.91 2.08
CA PRO A 37 2.46 21.31 2.50
C PRO A 37 2.40 21.48 4.03
N TYR A 38 2.22 20.37 4.77
CA TYR A 38 2.22 20.33 6.23
C TYR A 38 3.59 19.89 6.76
N THR A 39 3.85 20.13 8.02
CA THR A 39 5.16 19.84 8.64
C THR A 39 5.16 18.42 9.18
N VAL A 40 6.19 17.65 8.81
CA VAL A 40 6.50 16.34 9.40
C VAL A 40 7.87 16.45 10.08
N VAL A 41 7.97 16.00 11.32
CA VAL A 41 9.19 15.94 12.11
C VAL A 41 9.47 14.50 12.55
N SER A 42 10.67 14.23 13.02
CA SER A 42 11.06 12.95 13.62
C SER A 42 10.80 12.94 15.11
N ASP A 43 10.33 11.83 15.67
CA ASP A 43 10.38 11.57 17.10
C ASP A 43 11.78 11.04 17.53
N GLU A 44 11.91 10.67 18.80
CA GLU A 44 13.16 10.13 19.38
C GLU A 44 13.56 8.76 18.77
N ASN A 45 12.60 8.06 18.16
CA ASN A 45 12.78 6.73 17.57
C ASN A 45 12.79 6.76 16.03
N ASP A 46 12.98 7.95 15.45
CA ASP A 46 12.96 8.17 14.00
C ASP A 46 11.59 7.93 13.32
N HIS A 47 10.48 7.96 14.07
CA HIS A 47 9.17 7.86 13.47
C HIS A 47 8.64 9.24 13.02
N PRO A 48 7.85 9.29 11.94
CA PRO A 48 7.25 10.55 11.49
C PRO A 48 6.15 11.01 12.43
N VAL A 49 6.17 12.30 12.75
CA VAL A 49 5.17 13.00 13.55
C VAL A 49 4.71 14.25 12.79
N ILE A 50 3.41 14.45 12.69
CA ILE A 50 2.80 15.54 11.93
C ILE A 50 2.50 16.69 12.88
N GLU A 51 3.07 17.88 12.61
CA GLU A 51 2.80 19.11 13.38
C GLU A 51 1.63 19.89 12.80
N VAL A 52 0.65 20.19 13.64
CA VAL A 52 -0.52 21.02 13.31
C VAL A 52 -0.53 22.28 14.16
N ASN A 53 -0.69 23.43 13.54
CA ASN A 53 -0.79 24.70 14.26
C ASN A 53 -2.25 24.96 14.65
N GLN A 54 -2.54 24.98 15.95
CA GLN A 54 -3.85 25.35 16.48
C GLN A 54 -3.81 26.81 16.96
N SER A 55 -4.77 27.62 16.51
CA SER A 55 -4.81 29.07 16.80
C SER A 55 -4.88 29.44 18.28
N SER A 56 -5.29 28.50 19.15
CA SER A 56 -5.52 28.73 20.59
C SER A 56 -4.58 28.00 21.54
N SER A 57 -3.91 26.93 21.10
CA SER A 57 -3.12 26.05 21.96
C SER A 57 -1.67 25.83 21.50
N GLY A 58 -1.22 26.55 20.44
CA GLY A 58 0.12 26.37 19.89
C GLY A 58 0.21 25.19 18.93
N LYS A 59 1.40 24.59 18.85
CA LYS A 59 1.66 23.40 18.03
C LYS A 59 1.15 22.14 18.74
N THR A 60 0.42 21.30 18.01
CA THR A 60 0.01 19.97 18.44
C THR A 60 0.62 18.95 17.47
N GLN A 61 1.09 17.85 18.00
CA GLN A 61 1.70 16.77 17.22
C GLN A 61 0.79 15.55 17.18
N PHE A 62 0.75 14.89 16.02
CA PHE A 62 -0.03 13.69 15.77
C PHE A 62 0.83 12.66 15.06
N THR A 63 0.75 11.40 15.47
CA THR A 63 1.33 10.29 14.74
C THR A 63 0.48 9.94 13.51
N PRO A 64 1.04 9.29 12.48
CA PRO A 64 0.25 8.79 11.34
C PRO A 64 -0.85 7.82 11.78
N GLN A 65 -0.63 7.05 12.84
CA GLN A 65 -1.62 6.15 13.45
C GLN A 65 -2.81 6.91 14.02
N GLU A 66 -2.57 8.01 14.72
CA GLU A 66 -3.64 8.87 15.27
C GLU A 66 -4.47 9.50 14.14
N ILE A 67 -3.83 10.01 13.09
CA ILE A 67 -4.53 10.57 11.92
C ILE A 67 -5.36 9.49 11.24
N SER A 68 -4.80 8.30 11.03
CA SER A 68 -5.52 7.16 10.45
C SER A 68 -6.68 6.73 11.36
N GLY A 69 -6.46 6.71 12.68
CA GLY A 69 -7.49 6.44 13.67
C GLY A 69 -8.65 7.43 13.61
N MET A 70 -8.37 8.73 13.42
CA MET A 70 -9.41 9.75 13.25
C MET A 70 -10.25 9.50 11.98
N ILE A 71 -9.62 9.06 10.88
CA ILE A 71 -10.32 8.72 9.64
C ILE A 71 -11.21 7.48 9.86
N LEU A 72 -10.68 6.44 10.50
CA LEU A 72 -11.42 5.22 10.81
C LEU A 72 -12.59 5.50 11.76
N ASP A 73 -12.39 6.35 12.79
CA ASP A 73 -13.49 6.76 13.71
C ASP A 73 -14.58 7.55 12.97
N TYR A 74 -14.18 8.44 12.06
CA TYR A 74 -15.13 9.15 11.21
C TYR A 74 -15.97 8.18 10.36
N LEU A 75 -15.32 7.21 9.70
CA LEU A 75 -16.01 6.21 8.90
C LEU A 75 -16.93 5.34 9.75
N ARG A 76 -16.48 4.93 10.95
CA ARG A 76 -17.31 4.19 11.93
C ARG A 76 -18.57 4.97 12.29
N VAL A 77 -18.43 6.27 12.61
CA VAL A 77 -19.58 7.13 12.97
C VAL A 77 -20.55 7.28 11.80
N GLN A 78 -20.03 7.45 10.57
CA GLN A 78 -20.88 7.51 9.36
C GLN A 78 -21.64 6.19 9.16
N ALA A 79 -20.98 5.04 9.30
CA ALA A 79 -21.59 3.73 9.16
C ALA A 79 -22.63 3.45 10.27
N GLU A 80 -22.36 3.87 11.51
CA GLU A 80 -23.34 3.80 12.62
C GLU A 80 -24.57 4.67 12.34
N SER A 81 -24.36 5.89 11.82
CA SER A 81 -25.45 6.80 11.45
C SER A 81 -26.31 6.23 10.34
N PHE A 82 -25.71 5.62 9.34
CA PHE A 82 -26.39 5.00 8.21
C PHE A 82 -27.18 3.75 8.62
N SER A 83 -26.55 2.85 9.42
CA SER A 83 -27.14 1.57 9.81
C SER A 83 -28.10 1.65 11.00
N GLY A 84 -28.07 2.72 11.78
CA GLY A 84 -28.77 2.87 13.04
C GLY A 84 -28.26 1.93 14.16
N ARG A 85 -27.09 1.33 14.01
CA ARG A 85 -26.51 0.33 14.92
C ARG A 85 -25.10 0.70 15.32
N LYS A 86 -24.70 0.31 16.54
CA LYS A 86 -23.31 0.43 16.99
C LYS A 86 -22.40 -0.55 16.25
N ILE A 87 -21.30 -0.04 15.72
CA ILE A 87 -20.28 -0.81 15.02
C ILE A 87 -19.05 -0.89 15.91
N ARG A 88 -18.61 -2.12 16.19
CA ARG A 88 -17.40 -2.39 16.99
C ARG A 88 -16.39 -3.24 16.23
N ASP A 89 -16.87 -4.24 15.51
CA ASP A 89 -16.02 -5.20 14.79
C ASP A 89 -15.73 -4.69 13.37
N ALA A 90 -14.50 -4.82 12.94
CA ALA A 90 -14.07 -4.42 11.59
C ALA A 90 -12.98 -5.34 11.05
N VAL A 91 -12.96 -5.51 9.73
CA VAL A 91 -11.77 -5.93 8.97
C VAL A 91 -11.18 -4.68 8.34
N ILE A 92 -9.87 -4.49 8.49
CA ILE A 92 -9.14 -3.38 7.89
C ILE A 92 -8.23 -3.93 6.80
N THR A 93 -8.22 -3.29 5.64
CA THR A 93 -7.36 -3.70 4.53
C THR A 93 -6.04 -2.95 4.53
N VAL A 94 -5.00 -3.64 4.07
CA VAL A 94 -3.64 -3.12 3.91
C VAL A 94 -3.06 -3.60 2.58
N PRO A 95 -2.13 -2.86 1.97
CA PRO A 95 -1.36 -3.37 0.83
C PRO A 95 -0.68 -4.70 1.17
N ALA A 96 -0.58 -5.60 0.18
CA ALA A 96 0.00 -6.92 0.40
C ALA A 96 1.48 -6.86 0.82
N TYR A 97 2.20 -5.83 0.39
CA TYR A 97 3.63 -5.63 0.71
C TYR A 97 3.88 -4.87 2.02
N PHE A 98 2.84 -4.45 2.77
CA PHE A 98 3.05 -3.83 4.08
C PHE A 98 3.86 -4.73 4.99
N ASN A 99 4.92 -4.15 5.55
CA ASN A 99 5.74 -4.82 6.54
C ASN A 99 5.05 -4.89 7.90
N GLU A 100 5.68 -5.55 8.86
CA GLU A 100 5.11 -5.75 10.20
C GLU A 100 4.88 -4.42 10.94
N GLU A 101 5.80 -3.46 10.86
CA GLU A 101 5.65 -2.16 11.52
C GLU A 101 4.43 -1.40 10.96
N GLN A 102 4.22 -1.42 9.65
CA GLN A 102 3.07 -0.80 9.00
C GLN A 102 1.75 -1.49 9.37
N ARG A 103 1.76 -2.83 9.47
CA ARG A 103 0.60 -3.62 9.90
C ARG A 103 0.25 -3.34 11.36
N GLN A 104 1.23 -3.32 12.27
CA GLN A 104 1.02 -2.98 13.67
C GLN A 104 0.51 -1.56 13.85
N ALA A 105 1.07 -0.59 13.14
CA ALA A 105 0.61 0.79 13.15
C ALA A 105 -0.84 0.92 12.65
N THR A 106 -1.24 0.10 11.67
CA THR A 106 -2.63 0.04 11.20
C THR A 106 -3.57 -0.57 12.23
N LEU A 107 -3.15 -1.62 12.95
CA LEU A 107 -3.91 -2.19 14.07
C LEU A 107 -4.07 -1.17 15.21
N GLU A 108 -3.03 -0.40 15.50
CA GLU A 108 -3.09 0.68 16.50
C GLU A 108 -4.08 1.76 16.09
N ALA A 109 -4.07 2.19 14.81
CA ALA A 109 -5.06 3.12 14.27
C ALA A 109 -6.50 2.61 14.46
N GLY A 110 -6.73 1.31 14.23
CA GLY A 110 -8.02 0.66 14.48
C GLY A 110 -8.45 0.72 15.95
N LYS A 111 -7.51 0.48 16.88
CA LYS A 111 -7.75 0.61 18.34
C LYS A 111 -8.09 2.04 18.73
N LEU A 112 -7.36 3.03 18.20
CA LEU A 112 -7.62 4.46 18.42
C LEU A 112 -9.02 4.86 17.93
N ALA A 113 -9.50 4.25 16.85
CA ALA A 113 -10.87 4.41 16.34
C ALA A 113 -11.94 3.62 17.15
N LYS A 114 -11.56 2.97 18.25
CA LYS A 114 -12.43 2.14 19.09
C LYS A 114 -13.04 0.94 18.35
N LEU A 115 -12.33 0.45 17.35
CA LEU A 115 -12.68 -0.74 16.60
C LEU A 115 -11.99 -1.98 17.19
N ASN A 116 -12.73 -3.07 17.27
CA ASN A 116 -12.17 -4.41 17.45
C ASN A 116 -11.81 -4.94 16.06
N VAL A 117 -10.52 -4.88 15.73
CA VAL A 117 -10.04 -5.35 14.42
C VAL A 117 -10.01 -6.87 14.43
N LEU A 118 -10.94 -7.48 13.72
CA LEU A 118 -11.06 -8.95 13.62
C LEU A 118 -9.88 -9.52 12.82
N ARG A 119 -9.47 -8.81 11.76
CA ARG A 119 -8.38 -9.19 10.87
C ARG A 119 -7.85 -7.98 10.10
N LEU A 120 -6.54 -7.99 9.80
CA LEU A 120 -5.99 -7.27 8.66
C LEU A 120 -6.08 -8.18 7.43
N LEU A 121 -6.57 -7.65 6.33
CA LEU A 121 -6.74 -8.37 5.06
C LEU A 121 -5.97 -7.64 3.97
N ASP A 122 -5.24 -8.38 3.14
CA ASP A 122 -4.54 -7.78 2.01
C ASP A 122 -5.55 -7.25 0.99
N GLU A 123 -5.34 -6.01 0.51
CA GLU A 123 -6.22 -5.33 -0.44
C GLU A 123 -6.54 -6.17 -1.68
N PRO A 124 -5.56 -6.83 -2.36
CA PRO A 124 -5.86 -7.68 -3.49
C PRO A 124 -6.70 -8.91 -3.13
N SER A 125 -6.50 -9.48 -1.93
CA SER A 125 -7.33 -10.58 -1.45
C SER A 125 -8.76 -10.13 -1.23
N ALA A 126 -8.97 -8.94 -0.65
CA ALA A 126 -10.30 -8.37 -0.49
C ALA A 126 -11.00 -8.16 -1.84
N ALA A 127 -10.29 -7.59 -2.83
CA ALA A 127 -10.83 -7.39 -4.17
C ALA A 127 -11.23 -8.74 -4.84
N ALA A 128 -10.39 -9.76 -4.71
CA ALA A 128 -10.68 -11.11 -5.21
C ALA A 128 -11.92 -11.72 -4.53
N PHE A 129 -12.11 -11.48 -3.23
CA PHE A 129 -13.31 -11.88 -2.50
C PHE A 129 -14.58 -11.23 -3.05
N ALA A 130 -14.54 -9.92 -3.26
CA ALA A 130 -15.70 -9.21 -3.81
C ALA A 130 -16.09 -9.72 -5.18
N TYR A 131 -15.09 -10.13 -5.98
CA TYR A 131 -15.31 -10.64 -7.33
C TYR A 131 -15.84 -12.07 -7.35
N ASN A 132 -15.28 -12.97 -6.53
CA ASN A 132 -15.49 -14.41 -6.64
C ASN A 132 -16.35 -15.04 -5.52
N PHE A 133 -16.98 -14.22 -4.68
CA PHE A 133 -17.69 -14.71 -3.48
C PHE A 133 -18.80 -15.72 -3.81
N GLU A 134 -19.47 -15.55 -4.94
CA GLU A 134 -20.63 -16.39 -5.33
C GLU A 134 -20.27 -17.48 -6.37
N GLN A 135 -19.03 -17.49 -6.88
CA GLN A 135 -18.64 -18.41 -7.94
C GLN A 135 -17.96 -19.66 -7.38
N ASP A 136 -18.60 -20.82 -7.52
CA ASP A 136 -18.02 -22.14 -7.22
C ASP A 136 -17.27 -22.64 -8.48
N THR A 137 -16.17 -21.96 -8.84
CA THR A 137 -15.46 -22.14 -10.11
C THR A 137 -14.17 -22.96 -9.96
N GLU A 138 -13.65 -23.40 -11.09
CA GLU A 138 -12.28 -23.96 -11.21
C GLU A 138 -11.23 -22.93 -10.75
N THR A 139 -10.05 -23.40 -10.40
CA THR A 139 -8.93 -22.54 -10.01
C THR A 139 -8.53 -21.65 -11.18
N LYS A 140 -8.45 -20.34 -10.92
CA LYS A 140 -8.08 -19.31 -11.90
C LYS A 140 -6.90 -18.48 -11.41
N HIS A 141 -6.08 -18.00 -12.34
CA HIS A 141 -5.08 -16.99 -12.09
C HIS A 141 -5.67 -15.61 -12.38
N ILE A 142 -5.83 -14.81 -11.34
CA ILE A 142 -6.44 -13.48 -11.42
C ILE A 142 -5.37 -12.44 -11.11
N LEU A 143 -5.24 -11.47 -12.00
CA LEU A 143 -4.39 -10.31 -11.77
C LEU A 143 -5.24 -9.17 -11.22
N ILE A 144 -4.97 -8.74 -10.01
CA ILE A 144 -5.55 -7.52 -9.43
C ILE A 144 -4.64 -6.36 -9.78
N TYR A 145 -5.20 -5.38 -10.48
CA TYR A 145 -4.54 -4.16 -10.85
C TYR A 145 -5.16 -3.00 -10.08
N ASP A 146 -4.56 -2.63 -8.96
CA ASP A 146 -5.05 -1.57 -8.07
C ASP A 146 -4.27 -0.28 -8.32
N LEU A 147 -4.89 0.65 -9.07
CA LEU A 147 -4.35 1.97 -9.34
C LEU A 147 -5.16 3.02 -8.60
N GLY A 148 -4.63 3.42 -7.46
CA GLY A 148 -5.23 4.43 -6.61
C GLY A 148 -4.83 5.87 -6.97
N GLY A 149 -4.99 6.76 -5.98
CA GLY A 149 -4.57 8.16 -6.12
C GLY A 149 -3.06 8.35 -6.05
N GLY A 150 -2.35 7.57 -5.24
CA GLY A 150 -0.92 7.72 -5.00
C GLY A 150 -0.07 6.49 -5.28
N THR A 151 -0.69 5.31 -5.40
CA THR A 151 0.01 4.04 -5.53
C THR A 151 -0.55 3.21 -6.65
N LEU A 152 0.30 2.35 -7.20
CA LEU A 152 -0.10 1.22 -8.04
C LEU A 152 0.34 -0.06 -7.36
N ASP A 153 -0.60 -0.97 -7.18
CA ASP A 153 -0.38 -2.30 -6.65
C ASP A 153 -0.86 -3.34 -7.64
N VAL A 154 0.04 -4.19 -8.09
CA VAL A 154 -0.28 -5.28 -9.00
C VAL A 154 -0.01 -6.59 -8.30
N SER A 155 -1.04 -7.41 -8.17
CA SER A 155 -0.96 -8.71 -7.50
C SER A 155 -1.51 -9.82 -8.38
N LEU A 156 -0.76 -10.89 -8.52
CA LEU A 156 -1.21 -12.11 -9.18
C LEU A 156 -1.64 -13.12 -8.13
N LEU A 157 -2.87 -13.60 -8.25
CA LEU A 157 -3.49 -14.51 -7.30
C LEU A 157 -3.94 -15.79 -7.99
N GLU A 158 -3.81 -16.89 -7.27
CA GLU A 158 -4.52 -18.13 -7.54
C GLU A 158 -5.83 -18.13 -6.73
N VAL A 159 -6.97 -18.16 -7.41
CA VAL A 159 -8.30 -18.12 -6.79
C VAL A 159 -9.05 -19.39 -7.15
N GLY A 160 -9.42 -20.17 -6.15
CA GLY A 160 -10.17 -21.40 -6.30
C GLY A 160 -11.22 -21.55 -5.21
N LYS A 161 -11.85 -22.74 -5.14
CA LYS A 161 -12.88 -23.03 -4.11
C LYS A 161 -12.38 -22.68 -2.71
N GLN A 162 -12.89 -21.57 -2.15
CA GLN A 162 -12.58 -21.10 -0.79
C GLN A 162 -11.07 -20.85 -0.53
N ARG A 163 -10.28 -20.62 -1.57
CA ARG A 163 -8.84 -20.33 -1.46
C ARG A 163 -8.50 -19.10 -2.32
N VAL A 164 -7.81 -18.16 -1.71
CA VAL A 164 -7.11 -17.09 -2.42
C VAL A 164 -5.65 -17.13 -1.98
N HIS A 165 -4.77 -17.28 -2.92
CA HIS A 165 -3.34 -17.36 -2.71
C HIS A 165 -2.64 -16.27 -3.53
N VAL A 166 -1.90 -15.37 -2.88
CA VAL A 166 -1.11 -14.35 -3.55
C VAL A 166 0.20 -14.99 -4.04
N ILE A 167 0.32 -15.19 -5.34
CA ILE A 167 1.52 -15.77 -5.97
C ILE A 167 2.65 -14.75 -6.01
N SER A 168 2.33 -13.51 -6.41
CA SER A 168 3.28 -12.41 -6.54
C SER A 168 2.57 -11.08 -6.35
N SER A 169 3.27 -10.12 -5.75
CA SER A 169 2.78 -8.75 -5.62
C SER A 169 3.94 -7.78 -5.81
N VAL A 170 3.71 -6.72 -6.60
CA VAL A 170 4.65 -5.63 -6.82
C VAL A 170 3.90 -4.32 -6.67
N GLY A 171 4.40 -3.44 -5.81
CA GLY A 171 3.85 -2.11 -5.59
C GLY A 171 4.77 -1.00 -6.07
N ASN A 172 4.19 0.15 -6.35
CA ASN A 172 4.91 1.41 -6.58
C ASN A 172 4.18 2.53 -5.85
N ASN A 173 4.82 3.06 -4.79
CA ASN A 173 4.26 4.08 -3.90
C ASN A 173 4.22 5.49 -4.52
N HIS A 174 4.84 5.67 -5.71
CA HIS A 174 4.94 6.93 -6.43
C HIS A 174 4.47 6.75 -7.89
N LEU A 175 3.33 6.06 -8.06
CA LEU A 175 2.70 5.87 -9.35
C LEU A 175 1.18 5.76 -9.18
N GLY A 176 0.49 6.86 -9.32
CA GLY A 176 -0.96 6.94 -9.14
C GLY A 176 -1.58 8.16 -9.79
N GLY A 177 -2.85 8.40 -9.49
CA GLY A 177 -3.62 9.51 -10.04
C GLY A 177 -3.04 10.90 -9.79
N GLU A 178 -2.32 11.07 -8.67
CA GLU A 178 -1.65 12.33 -8.32
C GLU A 178 -0.41 12.59 -9.17
N ASP A 179 0.30 11.55 -9.56
CA ASP A 179 1.47 11.69 -10.44
C ASP A 179 1.01 12.15 -11.82
N PHE A 180 -0.13 11.62 -12.31
CA PHE A 180 -0.75 12.10 -13.55
C PHE A 180 -1.21 13.57 -13.44
N ASN A 181 -1.74 13.97 -12.29
CA ASN A 181 -2.09 15.36 -12.01
C ASN A 181 -0.84 16.25 -12.04
N HIS A 182 0.25 15.78 -11.46
CA HIS A 182 1.49 16.53 -11.36
C HIS A 182 2.06 16.92 -12.72
N GLU A 183 2.06 16.00 -13.68
CA GLU A 183 2.53 16.28 -15.05
C GLU A 183 1.63 17.32 -15.75
N LEU A 184 0.31 17.22 -15.59
CA LEU A 184 -0.61 18.23 -16.13
C LEU A 184 -0.45 19.58 -15.43
N MET A 185 -0.23 19.60 -14.10
CA MET A 185 0.03 20.83 -13.35
C MET A 185 1.31 21.52 -13.83
N LYS A 186 2.41 20.80 -14.01
CA LYS A 186 3.67 21.35 -14.55
C LYS A 186 3.42 22.05 -15.87
N PHE A 187 2.74 21.36 -16.78
CA PHE A 187 2.41 21.91 -18.09
C PHE A 187 1.57 23.19 -17.96
N LEU A 188 0.54 23.21 -17.12
CA LEU A 188 -0.35 24.36 -16.95
C LEU A 188 0.34 25.56 -16.28
N PHE A 189 1.26 25.34 -15.35
CA PHE A 189 2.08 26.42 -14.79
C PHE A 189 2.96 27.07 -15.86
N GLU A 190 3.52 26.29 -16.78
CA GLU A 190 4.25 26.84 -17.92
C GLU A 190 3.34 27.63 -18.88
N GLN A 191 2.13 27.14 -19.15
CA GLN A 191 1.17 27.88 -20.00
C GLN A 191 0.73 29.19 -19.32
N TYR A 192 0.46 29.17 -18.02
CA TYR A 192 0.15 30.36 -17.26
C TYR A 192 1.30 31.39 -17.33
N LYS A 193 2.53 30.94 -17.08
CA LYS A 193 3.72 31.79 -17.18
C LYS A 193 3.89 32.40 -18.57
N LYS A 194 3.62 31.64 -19.65
CA LYS A 194 3.66 32.15 -21.03
C LYS A 194 2.60 33.19 -21.31
N GLN A 195 1.37 33.04 -20.77
CA GLN A 195 0.28 33.95 -21.02
C GLN A 195 0.31 35.22 -20.14
N LYS A 196 0.70 35.07 -18.89
CA LYS A 196 0.63 36.14 -17.87
C LYS A 196 2.01 36.71 -17.50
N GLY A 197 3.11 36.12 -17.94
CA GLY A 197 4.47 36.57 -17.60
C GLY A 197 4.88 36.32 -16.14
N VAL A 198 4.06 35.65 -15.33
CA VAL A 198 4.28 35.45 -13.89
C VAL A 198 4.42 33.95 -13.62
N ASP A 199 5.44 33.58 -12.83
CA ASP A 199 5.62 32.21 -12.35
C ASP A 199 4.89 32.01 -11.02
N ILE A 200 3.83 31.21 -11.06
CA ILE A 200 3.00 30.87 -9.89
C ILE A 200 3.31 29.48 -9.32
N SER A 201 4.25 28.74 -9.89
CA SER A 201 4.55 27.35 -9.54
C SER A 201 5.03 27.16 -8.09
N THR A 202 5.64 28.20 -7.50
CA THR A 202 6.12 28.22 -6.09
C THR A 202 5.10 28.72 -5.09
N ASN A 203 3.97 29.26 -5.56
CA ASN A 203 2.92 29.78 -4.69
C ASN A 203 1.98 28.65 -4.23
N ASN A 204 2.00 28.35 -2.94
CA ASN A 204 1.23 27.24 -2.36
C ASN A 204 -0.29 27.38 -2.54
N ALA A 205 -0.84 28.61 -2.50
CA ALA A 205 -2.27 28.82 -2.73
C ALA A 205 -2.64 28.50 -4.18
N TRP A 206 -1.79 28.92 -5.14
CA TRP A 206 -1.97 28.60 -6.55
C TRP A 206 -1.80 27.11 -6.82
N ARG A 207 -0.81 26.47 -6.21
CA ARG A 207 -0.62 25.01 -6.33
C ARG A 207 -1.87 24.24 -5.86
N SER A 208 -2.45 24.64 -4.74
CA SER A 208 -3.65 24.02 -4.21
C SER A 208 -4.87 24.21 -5.14
N ARG A 209 -5.08 25.42 -5.67
CA ARG A 209 -6.15 25.71 -6.65
C ARG A 209 -5.96 24.93 -7.94
N MET A 210 -4.74 24.91 -8.48
CA MET A 210 -4.40 24.18 -9.71
C MET A 210 -4.61 22.69 -9.53
N ARG A 211 -4.14 22.09 -8.40
CA ARG A 211 -4.35 20.68 -8.09
C ARG A 211 -5.82 20.28 -8.14
N LYS A 212 -6.68 21.07 -7.54
CA LYS A 212 -8.13 20.80 -7.55
C LYS A 212 -8.73 20.91 -8.94
N ALA A 213 -8.34 21.92 -9.72
CA ALA A 213 -8.82 22.09 -11.09
C ALA A 213 -8.35 20.94 -11.99
N VAL A 214 -7.10 20.53 -11.86
CA VAL A 214 -6.51 19.40 -12.60
C VAL A 214 -7.16 18.07 -12.22
N GLU A 215 -7.42 17.83 -10.93
CA GLU A 215 -8.14 16.62 -10.50
C GLU A 215 -9.53 16.56 -11.12
N SER A 216 -10.29 17.65 -11.06
CA SER A 216 -11.61 17.74 -11.71
C SER A 216 -11.52 17.53 -13.22
N CYS A 217 -10.51 18.10 -13.87
CA CYS A 217 -10.24 17.92 -15.30
C CYS A 217 -9.93 16.44 -15.62
N LYS A 218 -9.05 15.78 -14.88
CA LYS A 218 -8.72 14.36 -15.04
C LYS A 218 -9.96 13.47 -14.96
N LEU A 219 -10.78 13.68 -13.93
CA LEU A 219 -12.03 12.92 -13.76
C LEU A 219 -12.97 13.12 -14.96
N PHE A 220 -13.12 14.36 -15.44
CA PHE A 220 -13.96 14.69 -16.57
C PHE A 220 -13.44 14.08 -17.88
N LEU A 221 -12.13 14.09 -18.09
CA LEU A 221 -11.49 13.48 -19.28
C LEU A 221 -11.65 11.96 -19.35
N SER A 222 -12.02 11.28 -18.27
CA SER A 222 -12.34 9.86 -18.31
C SER A 222 -13.61 9.56 -19.12
N SER A 223 -14.55 10.52 -19.18
CA SER A 223 -15.82 10.38 -19.92
C SER A 223 -15.92 11.26 -21.16
N THR A 224 -15.14 12.35 -21.26
CA THR A 224 -15.17 13.32 -22.35
C THR A 224 -13.84 13.42 -23.07
N SER A 225 -13.84 13.99 -24.29
CA SER A 225 -12.62 14.20 -25.09
C SER A 225 -11.85 15.47 -24.73
N SER A 226 -12.48 16.41 -24.01
CA SER A 226 -11.85 17.68 -23.58
C SER A 226 -12.49 18.21 -22.30
N SER A 227 -11.73 19.01 -21.57
CA SER A 227 -12.17 19.68 -20.35
C SER A 227 -11.57 21.10 -20.30
N LEU A 228 -12.31 22.06 -19.76
CA LEU A 228 -11.85 23.43 -19.59
C LEU A 228 -11.36 23.63 -18.16
N ILE A 229 -10.18 24.25 -18.04
CA ILE A 229 -9.66 24.76 -16.77
C ILE A 229 -9.73 26.27 -16.82
N GLU A 230 -10.41 26.87 -15.83
CA GLU A 230 -10.69 28.28 -15.79
C GLU A 230 -10.45 28.87 -14.41
N PHE A 231 -9.77 30.03 -14.38
CA PHE A 231 -9.57 30.85 -13.19
C PHE A 231 -10.03 32.27 -13.51
N GLU A 232 -11.34 32.51 -13.36
CA GLU A 232 -12.01 33.78 -13.73
C GLU A 232 -11.32 35.03 -13.17
N ASN A 233 -10.95 34.99 -11.90
CA ASN A 233 -10.30 36.16 -11.22
C ASN A 233 -8.92 36.51 -11.80
N ASP A 234 -8.31 35.58 -12.54
CA ASP A 234 -6.96 35.73 -13.08
C ASP A 234 -6.97 35.72 -14.62
N ASP A 235 -8.18 35.72 -15.20
CA ASP A 235 -8.39 35.70 -16.65
C ASP A 235 -7.47 34.65 -17.33
N PHE A 236 -7.44 33.44 -16.78
CA PHE A 236 -6.71 32.31 -17.32
C PHE A 236 -7.66 31.18 -17.65
N THR A 237 -7.66 30.80 -18.92
CA THR A 237 -8.46 29.69 -19.43
C THR A 237 -7.60 28.80 -20.29
N TYR A 238 -7.73 27.48 -20.10
CA TYR A 238 -7.01 26.49 -20.91
C TYR A 238 -7.87 25.26 -21.18
N SER A 239 -8.03 24.92 -22.48
CA SER A 239 -8.73 23.70 -22.90
C SER A 239 -7.74 22.53 -22.94
N VAL A 240 -7.97 21.53 -22.11
CA VAL A 240 -7.18 20.30 -22.03
C VAL A 240 -7.92 19.20 -22.79
N SER A 241 -7.31 18.65 -23.83
CA SER A 241 -7.84 17.46 -24.50
C SER A 241 -7.35 16.18 -23.80
N ARG A 242 -8.13 15.08 -23.90
CA ARG A 242 -7.69 13.76 -23.46
C ARG A 242 -6.37 13.37 -24.11
N PHE A 243 -6.20 13.64 -25.40
CA PHE A 243 -4.95 13.39 -26.12
C PHE A 243 -3.75 14.12 -25.49
N LEU A 244 -3.93 15.40 -25.11
CA LEU A 244 -2.86 16.15 -24.41
C LEU A 244 -2.53 15.53 -23.07
N PHE A 245 -3.54 15.20 -22.27
CA PHE A 245 -3.36 14.54 -20.97
C PHE A 245 -2.60 13.21 -21.12
N GLU A 246 -3.01 12.38 -22.06
CA GLU A 246 -2.35 11.09 -22.33
C GLU A 246 -0.93 11.25 -22.86
N LYS A 247 -0.67 12.28 -23.68
CA LYS A 247 0.66 12.60 -24.19
C LYS A 247 1.61 13.00 -23.05
N LEU A 248 1.15 13.85 -22.14
CA LEU A 248 1.95 14.31 -20.98
C LEU A 248 2.29 13.14 -20.05
N ASN A 249 1.38 12.20 -19.89
CA ASN A 249 1.52 11.07 -18.97
C ASN A 249 2.03 9.78 -19.64
N LYS A 250 2.50 9.84 -20.88
CA LYS A 250 2.88 8.65 -21.66
C LYS A 250 3.87 7.73 -20.93
N GLU A 251 4.90 8.32 -20.33
CA GLU A 251 5.93 7.57 -19.61
C GLU A 251 5.38 6.93 -18.33
N LEU A 252 4.54 7.64 -17.58
CA LEU A 252 3.90 7.11 -16.38
C LEU A 252 2.95 5.95 -16.73
N PHE A 253 2.17 6.06 -17.79
CA PHE A 253 1.34 4.96 -18.27
C PHE A 253 2.16 3.74 -18.68
N GLN A 254 3.32 3.93 -19.31
CA GLN A 254 4.19 2.81 -19.64
C GLN A 254 4.73 2.15 -18.37
N ARG A 255 5.14 2.93 -17.37
CA ARG A 255 5.59 2.40 -16.08
C ARG A 255 4.54 1.55 -15.39
N THR A 256 3.25 1.86 -15.54
CA THR A 256 2.20 1.00 -14.96
C THR A 256 2.20 -0.40 -15.57
N LEU A 257 2.44 -0.51 -16.87
CA LEU A 257 2.56 -1.81 -17.56
C LEU A 257 3.86 -2.53 -17.16
N ASP A 258 4.92 -1.79 -16.86
CA ASP A 258 6.19 -2.41 -16.44
C ASP A 258 6.05 -3.08 -15.06
N VAL A 259 5.23 -2.49 -14.16
CA VAL A 259 4.88 -3.15 -12.88
C VAL A 259 4.12 -4.46 -13.12
N VAL A 260 3.20 -4.49 -14.07
CA VAL A 260 2.48 -5.73 -14.48
C VAL A 260 3.46 -6.81 -14.94
N LYS A 261 4.39 -6.44 -15.84
CA LYS A 261 5.42 -7.37 -16.36
C LYS A 261 6.32 -7.89 -15.27
N GLU A 262 6.73 -7.02 -14.36
CA GLU A 262 7.55 -7.39 -13.19
C GLU A 262 6.81 -8.37 -12.26
N THR A 263 5.52 -8.15 -12.02
CA THR A 263 4.68 -9.06 -11.21
C THR A 263 4.62 -10.45 -11.82
N LEU A 264 4.38 -10.54 -13.13
CA LEU A 264 4.35 -11.79 -13.87
C LEU A 264 5.72 -12.48 -13.88
N HIS A 265 6.79 -11.70 -14.13
CA HIS A 265 8.15 -12.21 -14.13
C HIS A 265 8.53 -12.82 -12.77
N ARG A 266 8.21 -12.16 -11.65
CA ARG A 266 8.45 -12.68 -10.30
C ARG A 266 7.65 -13.96 -10.00
N ALA A 267 6.49 -14.10 -10.61
CA ALA A 267 5.68 -15.32 -10.53
C ALA A 267 6.20 -16.46 -11.42
N GLY A 268 7.14 -16.19 -12.33
CA GLY A 268 7.55 -17.14 -13.37
C GLY A 268 6.44 -17.42 -14.40
N MET A 269 5.50 -16.48 -14.57
CA MET A 269 4.32 -16.62 -15.40
C MET A 269 4.33 -15.59 -16.53
N THR A 270 3.51 -15.83 -17.54
CA THR A 270 3.31 -14.98 -18.71
C THR A 270 1.91 -14.37 -18.71
N ARG A 271 1.64 -13.44 -19.62
CA ARG A 271 0.30 -12.88 -19.80
C ARG A 271 -0.75 -13.94 -20.21
N ASP A 272 -0.30 -15.01 -20.84
CA ASP A 272 -1.21 -16.07 -21.34
C ASP A 272 -1.71 -16.94 -20.20
N ASP A 273 -0.95 -17.03 -19.10
CA ASP A 273 -1.31 -17.77 -17.88
C ASP A 273 -2.32 -17.02 -17.00
N VAL A 274 -2.62 -15.77 -17.29
CA VAL A 274 -3.61 -14.96 -16.56
C VAL A 274 -4.98 -15.17 -17.18
N ASP A 275 -5.95 -15.62 -16.40
CA ASP A 275 -7.32 -15.85 -16.85
C ASP A 275 -8.13 -14.53 -16.87
N GLU A 276 -7.97 -13.71 -15.84
CA GLU A 276 -8.75 -12.48 -15.68
C GLU A 276 -7.91 -11.36 -15.04
N VAL A 277 -8.24 -10.10 -15.41
CA VAL A 277 -7.64 -8.89 -14.86
C VAL A 277 -8.74 -8.05 -14.22
N ILE A 278 -8.67 -7.88 -12.91
CA ILE A 278 -9.65 -7.09 -12.14
C ILE A 278 -9.07 -5.72 -11.87
N LEU A 279 -9.83 -4.69 -12.25
CA LEU A 279 -9.46 -3.30 -12.07
C LEU A 279 -9.97 -2.78 -10.71
N VAL A 280 -9.07 -2.25 -9.91
CA VAL A 280 -9.32 -1.66 -8.60
C VAL A 280 -8.73 -0.25 -8.54
N GLY A 281 -9.35 0.63 -7.75
CA GLY A 281 -8.92 2.02 -7.61
C GLY A 281 -9.47 2.94 -8.70
N GLY A 282 -9.83 4.17 -8.31
CA GLY A 282 -10.51 5.13 -9.19
C GLY A 282 -9.71 5.54 -10.43
N SER A 283 -8.38 5.48 -10.38
CA SER A 283 -7.52 5.85 -11.52
C SER A 283 -7.54 4.80 -12.64
N THR A 284 -8.05 3.58 -12.40
CA THR A 284 -8.29 2.59 -13.46
C THR A 284 -9.41 2.99 -14.43
N ARG A 285 -10.21 4.00 -14.07
CA ARG A 285 -11.24 4.58 -14.98
C ARG A 285 -10.64 5.41 -16.11
N ILE A 286 -9.34 5.72 -16.08
CA ILE A 286 -8.65 6.43 -17.16
C ILE A 286 -8.64 5.53 -18.40
N PRO A 287 -9.23 5.98 -19.55
CA PRO A 287 -9.38 5.13 -20.72
C PRO A 287 -8.05 4.56 -21.25
N ARG A 288 -6.97 5.34 -21.14
CA ARG A 288 -5.64 4.88 -21.59
C ARG A 288 -5.12 3.70 -20.78
N ILE A 289 -5.38 3.66 -19.47
CA ILE A 289 -5.00 2.53 -18.61
C ILE A 289 -5.75 1.26 -19.07
N GLN A 290 -7.06 1.35 -19.26
CA GLN A 290 -7.87 0.22 -19.73
C GLN A 290 -7.40 -0.27 -21.10
N GLN A 291 -7.07 0.65 -22.00
CA GLN A 291 -6.57 0.31 -23.32
C GLN A 291 -5.22 -0.43 -23.26
N ILE A 292 -4.29 0.04 -22.44
CA ILE A 292 -2.96 -0.60 -22.28
C ILE A 292 -3.11 -2.04 -21.76
N LEU A 293 -4.00 -2.25 -20.79
CA LEU A 293 -4.24 -3.58 -20.24
C LEU A 293 -4.97 -4.48 -21.25
N ALA A 294 -5.95 -3.94 -21.98
CA ALA A 294 -6.64 -4.67 -23.04
C ALA A 294 -5.71 -5.03 -24.21
N ASP A 295 -4.80 -4.16 -24.59
CA ASP A 295 -3.79 -4.43 -25.62
C ASP A 295 -2.79 -5.52 -25.18
N TYR A 296 -2.48 -5.58 -23.88
CA TYR A 296 -1.51 -6.52 -23.32
C TYR A 296 -2.11 -7.91 -23.04
N PHE A 297 -3.30 -7.97 -22.41
CA PHE A 297 -3.94 -9.23 -21.99
C PHE A 297 -5.04 -9.73 -22.90
N SER A 298 -5.58 -8.95 -23.79
CA SER A 298 -6.85 -8.96 -24.51
C SER A 298 -8.02 -8.33 -23.74
N ALA A 299 -8.93 -7.72 -24.49
CA ALA A 299 -10.08 -7.00 -23.89
C ALA A 299 -11.03 -7.95 -23.13
N GLU A 300 -11.09 -9.21 -23.50
CA GLU A 300 -11.95 -10.22 -22.89
C GLU A 300 -11.53 -10.58 -21.48
N LYS A 301 -10.22 -10.50 -21.19
CA LYS A 301 -9.66 -10.80 -19.86
C LYS A 301 -9.80 -9.63 -18.87
N VAL A 302 -10.02 -8.40 -19.37
CA VAL A 302 -10.13 -7.21 -18.50
C VAL A 302 -11.56 -7.07 -17.99
N CYS A 303 -11.74 -7.34 -16.70
CA CYS A 303 -13.03 -7.37 -16.02
C CYS A 303 -13.44 -6.00 -15.49
N ASN A 304 -14.62 -5.53 -15.90
CA ASN A 304 -15.26 -4.29 -15.43
C ASN A 304 -16.53 -4.56 -14.60
N SER A 305 -16.75 -5.80 -14.13
CA SER A 305 -17.99 -6.20 -13.45
C SER A 305 -18.06 -5.73 -11.99
N VAL A 306 -16.93 -5.39 -11.40
CA VAL A 306 -16.85 -4.89 -10.00
C VAL A 306 -16.64 -3.39 -10.02
N ASN A 307 -17.31 -2.65 -9.13
CA ASN A 307 -17.03 -1.24 -8.96
C ASN A 307 -15.62 -1.05 -8.39
N PRO A 308 -14.67 -0.47 -9.13
CA PRO A 308 -13.29 -0.38 -8.71
C PRO A 308 -13.08 0.46 -7.45
N ASP A 309 -14.02 1.36 -7.11
CA ASP A 309 -13.95 2.20 -5.90
C ASP A 309 -14.44 1.46 -4.64
N GLU A 310 -15.18 0.37 -4.80
CA GLU A 310 -15.87 -0.32 -3.70
C GLU A 310 -15.38 -1.75 -3.48
N ALA A 311 -14.71 -2.35 -4.46
CA ALA A 311 -14.34 -3.77 -4.48
C ALA A 311 -13.63 -4.21 -3.18
N VAL A 312 -12.62 -3.46 -2.74
CA VAL A 312 -11.84 -3.77 -1.54
C VAL A 312 -12.71 -3.68 -0.28
N ALA A 313 -13.57 -2.65 -0.18
CA ALA A 313 -14.45 -2.47 0.98
C ALA A 313 -15.53 -3.56 1.05
N VAL A 314 -16.10 -3.95 -0.09
CA VAL A 314 -17.07 -5.05 -0.19
C VAL A 314 -16.43 -6.37 0.23
N GLY A 315 -15.24 -6.70 -0.27
CA GLY A 315 -14.51 -7.90 0.11
C GLY A 315 -14.14 -7.94 1.59
N ALA A 316 -13.72 -6.80 2.15
CA ALA A 316 -13.47 -6.67 3.58
C ALA A 316 -14.74 -6.90 4.41
N ALA A 317 -15.89 -6.38 3.96
CA ALA A 317 -17.18 -6.59 4.65
C ALA A 317 -17.63 -8.06 4.59
N ILE A 318 -17.43 -8.73 3.45
CA ILE A 318 -17.67 -10.17 3.30
C ILE A 318 -16.80 -10.94 4.31
N MET A 319 -15.51 -10.62 4.37
CA MET A 319 -14.58 -11.27 5.31
C MET A 319 -14.99 -11.02 6.77
N ALA A 320 -15.44 -9.81 7.12
CA ALA A 320 -15.90 -9.50 8.46
C ALA A 320 -17.13 -10.35 8.85
N ALA A 321 -18.05 -10.60 7.91
CA ALA A 321 -19.17 -11.49 8.12
C ALA A 321 -18.72 -12.95 8.30
N VAL A 322 -17.75 -13.41 7.51
CA VAL A 322 -17.14 -14.74 7.62
C VAL A 322 -16.52 -14.95 9.00
N GLU A 323 -15.66 -14.04 9.42
CA GLU A 323 -14.97 -14.09 10.71
C GLU A 323 -15.96 -14.12 11.88
N LYS A 324 -16.97 -13.27 11.83
CA LYS A 324 -17.92 -13.14 12.93
C LYS A 324 -18.85 -14.34 13.08
N TYR A 325 -19.32 -14.88 11.97
CA TYR A 325 -20.37 -15.92 12.02
C TYR A 325 -19.84 -17.33 11.83
N GLN A 326 -18.53 -17.52 11.62
CA GLN A 326 -17.88 -18.82 11.42
C GLN A 326 -18.57 -19.71 10.35
N ARG A 327 -19.32 -19.08 9.43
CA ARG A 327 -20.12 -19.79 8.42
C ARG A 327 -19.29 -20.28 7.24
N ILE A 328 -18.10 -19.72 7.03
CA ILE A 328 -17.17 -20.10 5.95
C ILE A 328 -15.81 -20.30 6.61
N LYS A 329 -15.12 -21.39 6.26
CA LYS A 329 -13.74 -21.61 6.72
C LYS A 329 -12.91 -20.38 6.35
N SER A 330 -12.19 -19.82 7.33
CA SER A 330 -11.28 -18.70 7.07
C SER A 330 -10.38 -19.02 5.89
N MET A 331 -10.30 -18.13 4.92
CA MET A 331 -9.38 -18.33 3.81
C MET A 331 -7.94 -18.32 4.32
N PRO A 332 -7.13 -19.32 3.96
CA PRO A 332 -5.72 -19.30 4.32
C PRO A 332 -5.05 -18.11 3.63
N GLN A 333 -4.46 -17.24 4.41
CA GLN A 333 -3.50 -16.27 3.90
C GLN A 333 -2.16 -16.97 3.67
N THR A 334 -1.31 -16.39 2.85
CA THR A 334 0.01 -16.92 2.60
C THR A 334 1.08 -15.85 2.81
N SER A 335 2.31 -16.29 3.15
CA SER A 335 3.43 -15.37 3.27
C SER A 335 3.74 -14.73 1.92
N VAL A 336 3.83 -13.40 1.87
CA VAL A 336 4.07 -12.63 0.63
C VAL A 336 5.53 -12.70 0.20
N LEU A 337 6.44 -12.74 1.19
CA LEU A 337 7.88 -12.86 1.00
C LEU A 337 8.43 -13.95 1.92
N SER A 338 9.60 -14.48 1.56
CA SER A 338 10.33 -15.39 2.42
C SER A 338 10.86 -14.66 3.66
N LEU A 339 10.82 -15.35 4.79
CA LEU A 339 11.42 -14.91 6.06
C LEU A 339 12.56 -15.84 6.44
N GLY A 340 13.67 -15.31 6.89
CA GLY A 340 14.82 -16.10 7.23
C GLY A 340 15.77 -15.39 8.20
N VAL A 341 16.84 -16.10 8.54
CA VAL A 341 17.88 -15.66 9.48
C VAL A 341 19.19 -15.52 8.72
N GLU A 342 19.99 -14.51 9.10
CA GLU A 342 21.35 -14.37 8.60
C GLU A 342 22.24 -15.49 9.17
N THR A 343 22.91 -16.18 8.27
CA THR A 343 23.89 -17.23 8.59
C THR A 343 25.30 -16.80 8.23
N HIS A 344 26.26 -17.66 8.48
CA HIS A 344 27.67 -17.41 8.18
C HIS A 344 27.89 -16.93 6.72
N GLY A 345 28.67 -15.89 6.54
CA GLY A 345 28.89 -15.28 5.23
C GLY A 345 27.84 -14.28 4.79
N GLY A 346 26.87 -13.92 5.66
CA GLY A 346 25.82 -12.97 5.36
C GLY A 346 24.71 -13.52 4.46
N LEU A 347 24.59 -14.85 4.39
CA LEU A 347 23.54 -15.53 3.63
C LEU A 347 22.23 -15.54 4.41
N MET A 348 21.12 -15.41 3.71
CA MET A 348 19.78 -15.59 4.28
C MET A 348 19.37 -17.05 4.18
N ASP A 349 19.25 -17.73 5.34
CA ASP A 349 18.64 -19.06 5.41
C ASP A 349 17.13 -18.92 5.62
N VAL A 350 16.35 -19.40 4.66
CA VAL A 350 14.91 -19.21 4.60
C VAL A 350 14.20 -20.20 5.53
N MET A 351 13.59 -19.69 6.61
CA MET A 351 12.80 -20.49 7.56
C MET A 351 11.33 -20.61 7.16
N ILE A 352 10.76 -19.55 6.60
CA ILE A 352 9.37 -19.51 6.09
C ILE A 352 9.43 -19.07 4.62
N PRO A 353 9.25 -20.00 3.66
CA PRO A 353 9.24 -19.66 2.25
C PRO A 353 8.05 -18.77 1.86
N ARG A 354 8.23 -17.94 0.84
CA ARG A 354 7.12 -17.24 0.17
C ARG A 354 6.04 -18.22 -0.25
N GLY A 355 4.78 -17.84 -0.08
CA GLY A 355 3.63 -18.67 -0.42
C GLY A 355 3.25 -19.70 0.64
N SER A 356 3.94 -19.75 1.79
CA SER A 356 3.56 -20.63 2.91
C SER A 356 2.19 -20.26 3.44
N SER A 357 1.30 -21.24 3.63
CA SER A 357 -0.04 -21.02 4.22
C SER A 357 0.05 -20.56 5.67
N LEU A 358 -0.68 -19.53 6.03
CA LEU A 358 -0.70 -18.95 7.38
C LEU A 358 -1.89 -19.48 8.21
N PRO A 359 -1.76 -19.62 9.55
CA PRO A 359 -0.54 -19.39 10.32
C PRO A 359 0.49 -20.51 10.10
N ILE A 360 1.77 -20.16 10.20
CA ILE A 360 2.87 -21.13 10.09
C ILE A 360 3.89 -20.93 11.21
N THR A 361 4.39 -22.04 11.74
CA THR A 361 5.52 -22.03 12.67
C THR A 361 6.62 -22.91 12.09
N SER A 362 7.84 -22.40 12.07
CA SER A 362 9.03 -23.09 11.58
C SER A 362 10.12 -22.99 12.63
N THR A 363 10.79 -24.11 12.92
CA THR A 363 11.88 -24.18 13.92
C THR A 363 13.10 -24.76 13.26
N PHE A 364 14.22 -24.06 13.31
CA PHE A 364 15.50 -24.49 12.78
C PHE A 364 16.55 -24.46 13.88
N GLU A 365 17.51 -25.37 13.78
CA GLU A 365 18.64 -25.49 14.71
C GLU A 365 19.90 -24.93 14.05
N TYR A 366 20.56 -24.01 14.73
CA TYR A 366 21.80 -23.38 14.26
C TYR A 366 22.92 -23.64 15.25
N THR A 367 24.06 -24.07 14.75
CA THR A 367 25.27 -24.26 15.57
C THR A 367 26.02 -22.94 15.73
N ILE A 368 26.77 -22.82 16.81
CA ILE A 368 27.58 -21.63 17.12
C ILE A 368 28.93 -21.76 16.42
N PRO A 369 29.28 -20.81 15.51
CA PRO A 369 30.43 -20.98 14.62
C PRO A 369 31.79 -20.62 15.23
N THR A 370 31.82 -20.09 16.45
CA THR A 370 33.07 -19.55 17.06
C THR A 370 33.31 -20.14 18.44
N ASP A 371 34.56 -20.55 18.69
CA ASP A 371 34.97 -21.05 20.01
C ASP A 371 34.75 -20.02 21.12
N TYR A 372 34.20 -20.48 22.26
CA TYR A 372 34.01 -19.68 23.48
C TYR A 372 33.21 -18.38 23.31
N GLN A 373 32.32 -18.35 22.31
CA GLN A 373 31.43 -17.21 22.07
C GLN A 373 30.37 -17.10 23.15
N ARG A 374 30.25 -15.89 23.77
CA ARG A 374 29.27 -15.63 24.84
C ARG A 374 27.98 -14.96 24.34
N THR A 375 28.06 -14.32 23.20
CA THR A 375 26.94 -13.57 22.61
C THR A 375 26.85 -13.85 21.15
N ILE A 376 25.65 -14.09 20.65
CA ILE A 376 25.37 -14.22 19.23
C ILE A 376 24.18 -13.34 18.86
N GLU A 377 24.29 -12.63 17.75
CA GLU A 377 23.20 -11.87 17.15
C GLU A 377 22.69 -12.60 15.91
N PHE A 378 21.38 -12.76 15.84
CA PHE A 378 20.67 -13.27 14.67
C PHE A 378 19.89 -12.13 14.04
N ARG A 379 20.21 -11.75 12.81
CA ARG A 379 19.43 -10.81 12.03
C ARG A 379 18.33 -11.55 11.29
N ILE A 380 17.12 -11.00 11.37
CA ILE A 380 15.95 -11.54 10.70
C ILE A 380 15.68 -10.69 9.48
N ALA A 381 15.56 -11.32 8.33
CA ALA A 381 15.32 -10.64 7.07
C ALA A 381 14.09 -11.18 6.33
N MET A 382 13.50 -10.32 5.51
CA MET A 382 12.36 -10.61 4.66
C MET A 382 12.71 -10.27 3.22
N GLY A 383 12.55 -11.22 2.29
CA GLY A 383 12.82 -11.03 0.86
C GLY A 383 13.29 -12.31 0.16
N GLU A 384 13.68 -12.17 -1.11
CA GLU A 384 14.03 -13.31 -1.98
C GLU A 384 15.51 -13.30 -2.42
N ARG A 385 16.32 -12.42 -1.84
CA ARG A 385 17.74 -12.31 -2.20
C ARG A 385 18.58 -13.25 -1.35
N LEU A 386 19.64 -13.80 -1.96
CA LEU A 386 20.55 -14.74 -1.29
C LEU A 386 21.30 -14.10 -0.11
N LEU A 387 21.70 -12.84 -0.26
CA LEU A 387 22.42 -12.12 0.79
C LEU A 387 21.44 -11.34 1.67
N THR A 388 21.58 -11.48 2.99
CA THR A 388 20.73 -10.80 3.98
C THR A 388 20.71 -9.29 3.80
N ARG A 389 21.86 -8.67 3.49
CA ARG A 389 21.99 -7.23 3.25
C ARG A 389 21.19 -6.69 2.06
N ASP A 390 20.79 -7.56 1.14
CA ASP A 390 20.02 -7.22 -0.06
C ASP A 390 18.52 -7.45 0.14
N ASN A 391 18.12 -7.83 1.36
CA ASN A 391 16.75 -8.03 1.82
C ASN A 391 16.37 -6.97 2.87
N VAL A 392 15.10 -6.90 3.22
CA VAL A 392 14.63 -6.02 4.29
C VAL A 392 14.95 -6.66 5.64
N ILE A 393 15.72 -5.98 6.48
CA ILE A 393 15.95 -6.40 7.86
C ILE A 393 14.73 -6.04 8.69
N VAL A 394 14.05 -7.03 9.23
CA VAL A 394 12.83 -6.85 10.04
C VAL A 394 13.11 -6.83 11.55
N GLY A 395 14.30 -7.24 11.96
CA GLY A 395 14.73 -7.20 13.35
C GLY A 395 16.02 -7.97 13.60
N SER A 396 16.49 -7.93 14.84
CA SER A 396 17.58 -8.78 15.32
C SER A 396 17.28 -9.31 16.72
N MET A 397 17.86 -10.45 17.04
CA MET A 397 17.79 -11.07 18.36
C MET A 397 19.20 -11.34 18.85
N VAL A 398 19.46 -11.00 20.13
CA VAL A 398 20.76 -11.19 20.75
C VAL A 398 20.60 -12.22 21.87
N VAL A 399 21.36 -13.30 21.80
CA VAL A 399 21.48 -14.31 22.86
C VAL A 399 22.74 -14.03 23.62
N ASN A 400 22.61 -13.72 24.92
CA ASN A 400 23.71 -13.42 25.81
C ASN A 400 23.98 -14.59 26.77
N ASP A 401 25.13 -14.54 27.45
CA ASP A 401 25.53 -15.44 28.54
C ASP A 401 25.54 -16.93 28.14
N MET A 402 25.88 -17.23 26.90
CA MET A 402 26.01 -18.60 26.44
C MET A 402 27.15 -19.36 27.17
N PRO A 403 26.99 -20.66 27.37
CA PRO A 403 28.05 -21.48 27.92
C PRO A 403 29.33 -21.45 27.09
N LEU A 404 30.50 -21.36 27.74
CA LEU A 404 31.79 -21.39 27.06
C LEU A 404 32.07 -22.81 26.54
N CYS A 405 31.93 -23.00 25.23
CA CYS A 405 32.17 -24.27 24.57
C CYS A 405 32.93 -24.07 23.26
N LYS A 406 33.37 -25.17 22.63
CA LYS A 406 33.97 -25.10 21.29
C LYS A 406 32.90 -24.87 20.23
N ALA A 407 33.33 -24.34 19.10
CA ALA A 407 32.50 -24.20 17.94
C ALA A 407 31.77 -25.54 17.62
N ASP A 408 30.57 -25.45 17.10
CA ASP A 408 29.69 -26.58 16.71
C ASP A 408 29.29 -27.54 17.84
N SER A 409 29.65 -27.24 19.10
CA SER A 409 29.28 -28.10 20.25
C SER A 409 28.02 -27.60 21.00
N LEU A 410 27.52 -26.42 20.64
CA LEU A 410 26.28 -25.85 21.16
C LEU A 410 25.39 -25.44 19.96
N SER A 411 24.11 -25.71 20.07
CA SER A 411 23.12 -25.27 19.09
C SER A 411 22.07 -24.37 19.73
N VAL A 412 21.46 -23.54 18.91
CA VAL A 412 20.39 -22.60 19.26
C VAL A 412 19.20 -22.92 18.39
N LEU A 413 18.03 -23.12 19.01
CA LEU A 413 16.77 -23.33 18.29
C LEU A 413 16.10 -21.99 18.04
N ILE A 414 15.92 -21.61 16.79
CA ILE A 414 15.16 -20.43 16.41
C ILE A 414 13.79 -20.88 15.92
N THR A 415 12.75 -20.36 16.53
CA THR A 415 11.37 -20.61 16.14
C THR A 415 10.76 -19.33 15.62
N MET A 416 10.27 -19.32 14.38
CA MET A 416 9.50 -18.25 13.75
C MET A 416 8.05 -18.66 13.61
N THR A 417 7.14 -17.83 14.10
CA THR A 417 5.69 -18.00 13.91
C THR A 417 5.15 -16.80 13.16
N LEU A 418 4.55 -17.03 11.98
CA LEU A 418 3.86 -16.00 11.21
C LEU A 418 2.36 -16.24 11.30
N SER A 419 1.64 -15.28 11.88
CA SER A 419 0.19 -15.36 12.08
C SER A 419 -0.59 -15.08 10.78
N CYS A 420 -1.89 -15.34 10.79
CA CYS A 420 -2.79 -14.95 9.70
C CYS A 420 -2.85 -13.42 9.47
N SER A 421 -2.51 -12.61 10.47
CA SER A 421 -2.38 -11.14 10.32
C SER A 421 -1.00 -10.72 9.85
N HIS A 422 -0.13 -11.65 9.45
CA HIS A 422 1.28 -11.44 9.10
C HIS A 422 2.11 -10.85 10.26
N SER A 423 1.68 -11.07 11.50
CA SER A 423 2.47 -10.74 12.67
C SER A 423 3.55 -11.81 12.87
N LEU A 424 4.81 -11.39 12.87
CA LEU A 424 5.96 -12.26 13.08
C LEU A 424 6.32 -12.31 14.56
N HIS A 425 6.39 -13.52 15.11
CA HIS A 425 6.91 -13.78 16.44
C HIS A 425 8.13 -14.70 16.34
N VAL A 426 9.24 -14.30 16.94
CA VAL A 426 10.49 -15.07 16.91
C VAL A 426 10.94 -15.33 18.33
N THR A 427 11.32 -16.58 18.59
CA THR A 427 11.91 -17.01 19.87
C THR A 427 13.20 -17.80 19.61
N VAL A 428 14.13 -17.67 20.53
CA VAL A 428 15.42 -18.35 20.52
C VAL A 428 15.60 -19.13 21.82
#